data_0c919e5aa2473edfe97f13f8c9b6e226
#
_entry.id   0c919e5aa2473edfe97f13f8c9b6e226
#
_cell.length_a   1.000
_cell.length_b   1.000
_cell.length_c   1.000
_cell.angle_alpha   90.00
_cell.angle_beta   90.00
_cell.angle_gamma   90.00
#
_symmetry.space_group_name_H-M   'P 1'
#
loop_
_entity.id
_entity.type
_entity.pdbx_description
1 polymer ?
#
loop_
_entity_poly.entity_id
_entity_poly.type
_entity_poly.pdbx_seq_one_letter_code
_entity_poly.pdbx_strand_id
1 'polypeptide(L)'
;GFIARETHKNTSWQSARFECCHHKWFDVSETDGGIAVINDSKYGIGISENTLSLSLIRATERPDPESDIGKHSFAYLIYPHSGSAVDAHINDIPFEFNMQLTRADVSCQNTFDGMFLQAMKLSEDGEMVVVRLSEQNGRRGKMKFPQQVYVLNMLEDKLYLTDEIDYKPFEIITIGILR
;
A
#
# COMPACT_ATOMS: atom_id res chain seq x y z
N GLY A 1 2.14 -1.92 -3.25
CA GLY A 1 1.84 -3.12 -4.02
C GLY A 1 1.56 -4.32 -3.14
N PHE A 2 1.25 -5.43 -3.73
CA PHE A 2 0.93 -6.69 -3.05
C PHE A 2 1.61 -7.88 -3.72
N ILE A 3 1.65 -9.01 -3.03
CA ILE A 3 2.14 -10.29 -3.55
C ILE A 3 1.04 -11.33 -3.38
N ALA A 4 0.66 -12.00 -4.46
CA ALA A 4 -0.21 -13.16 -4.39
C ALA A 4 0.59 -14.38 -3.85
N ARG A 5 -0.01 -15.10 -2.91
CA ARG A 5 0.57 -16.31 -2.32
C ARG A 5 -0.40 -17.47 -2.43
N GLU A 6 0.16 -18.64 -2.70
CA GLU A 6 -0.59 -19.88 -2.70
C GLU A 6 -0.93 -20.30 -1.27
N THR A 7 -2.13 -20.83 -1.06
CA THR A 7 -2.60 -21.31 0.25
C THR A 7 -2.39 -22.82 0.44
N HIS A 8 -2.19 -23.58 -0.65
CA HIS A 8 -1.94 -25.02 -0.58
C HIS A 8 -0.51 -25.32 -0.11
N LYS A 9 -0.33 -26.53 0.44
CA LYS A 9 0.93 -26.99 1.06
C LYS A 9 1.43 -28.29 0.43
N ASN A 10 1.52 -28.33 -0.90
CA ASN A 10 1.88 -29.54 -1.66
C ASN A 10 3.39 -29.82 -1.68
N THR A 11 4.21 -28.83 -1.35
CA THR A 11 5.67 -28.94 -1.29
C THR A 11 6.21 -28.51 0.06
N SER A 12 7.44 -28.95 0.38
CA SER A 12 8.12 -28.52 1.61
C SER A 12 8.32 -26.99 1.68
N TRP A 13 8.52 -26.34 0.55
CA TRP A 13 8.60 -24.89 0.45
C TRP A 13 7.29 -24.19 0.85
N GLN A 14 6.16 -24.72 0.38
CA GLN A 14 4.83 -24.19 0.73
C GLN A 14 4.50 -24.47 2.20
N SER A 15 4.84 -25.66 2.69
CA SER A 15 4.64 -26.02 4.10
C SER A 15 5.48 -25.16 5.04
N ALA A 16 6.68 -24.73 4.63
CA ALA A 16 7.54 -23.86 5.43
C ALA A 16 7.01 -22.41 5.55
N ARG A 17 6.10 -22.01 4.68
CA ARG A 17 5.46 -20.67 4.70
C ARG A 17 4.18 -20.68 5.53
N PHE A 18 4.25 -21.20 6.74
CA PHE A 18 3.10 -21.29 7.64
C PHE A 18 2.68 -19.93 8.24
N GLU A 19 3.59 -18.95 8.26
CA GLU A 19 3.36 -17.58 8.68
C GLU A 19 4.07 -16.64 7.70
N CYS A 20 3.39 -15.55 7.33
CA CYS A 20 3.89 -14.55 6.40
C CYS A 20 3.82 -13.16 7.02
N CYS A 21 4.72 -12.29 6.59
CA CYS A 21 4.62 -10.86 6.89
C CYS A 21 3.65 -10.19 5.93
N HIS A 22 2.83 -9.30 6.46
CA HIS A 22 2.01 -8.38 5.69
C HIS A 22 2.10 -6.97 6.28
N HIS A 23 1.65 -5.98 5.54
CA HIS A 23 1.57 -4.60 6.00
C HIS A 23 0.21 -4.04 5.68
N LYS A 24 -0.46 -3.48 6.68
CA LYS A 24 -1.76 -2.81 6.61
C LYS A 24 -2.93 -3.71 6.24
N TRP A 25 -2.79 -4.67 5.32
CA TRP A 25 -3.87 -5.55 4.91
C TRP A 25 -3.36 -6.89 4.37
N PHE A 26 -4.22 -7.87 4.38
CA PHE A 26 -4.13 -9.10 3.62
C PHE A 26 -5.52 -9.52 3.18
N ASP A 27 -5.57 -10.31 2.12
CA ASP A 27 -6.82 -10.75 1.50
C ASP A 27 -6.78 -12.23 1.17
N VAL A 28 -7.93 -12.88 1.31
CA VAL A 28 -8.17 -14.21 0.80
C VAL A 28 -9.37 -14.14 -0.11
N SER A 29 -9.14 -14.28 -1.40
CA SER A 29 -10.18 -14.19 -2.41
C SER A 29 -10.14 -15.34 -3.40
N GLU A 30 -11.31 -15.65 -3.90
CA GLU A 30 -11.58 -16.48 -5.05
C GLU A 30 -12.04 -15.61 -6.22
N THR A 31 -12.51 -16.24 -7.29
CA THR A 31 -12.95 -15.51 -8.51
C THR A 31 -14.13 -14.58 -8.23
N ASP A 32 -15.03 -14.98 -7.36
CA ASP A 32 -16.32 -14.29 -7.15
C ASP A 32 -16.31 -13.34 -5.95
N GLY A 33 -15.33 -13.45 -5.06
CA GLY A 33 -15.25 -12.62 -3.88
C GLY A 33 -14.19 -13.05 -2.90
N GLY A 34 -14.07 -12.28 -1.81
CA GLY A 34 -13.08 -12.53 -0.80
C GLY A 34 -13.36 -11.82 0.52
N ILE A 35 -12.42 -11.96 1.42
CA ILE A 35 -12.40 -11.27 2.71
C ILE A 35 -11.02 -10.65 2.89
N ALA A 36 -10.97 -9.35 2.94
CA ALA A 36 -9.78 -8.61 3.33
C ALA A 36 -9.80 -8.32 4.84
N VAL A 37 -8.64 -8.39 5.46
CA VAL A 37 -8.43 -7.95 6.84
C VAL A 37 -7.44 -6.80 6.82
N ILE A 38 -7.88 -5.66 7.31
CA ILE A 38 -7.11 -4.44 7.42
C ILE A 38 -6.75 -4.25 8.90
N ASN A 39 -5.56 -3.80 9.21
CA ASN A 39 -5.14 -3.54 10.59
C ASN A 39 -4.18 -2.35 10.68
N ASP A 40 -3.99 -1.88 11.90
CA ASP A 40 -3.18 -0.70 12.21
C ASP A 40 -1.71 -1.01 12.51
N SER A 41 -1.42 -2.17 13.09
CA SER A 41 -0.08 -2.39 13.69
C SER A 41 0.38 -3.84 13.78
N LYS A 42 -0.32 -4.78 13.14
CA LYS A 42 0.01 -6.21 13.20
C LYS A 42 0.53 -6.70 11.85
N TYR A 43 1.57 -7.52 11.87
CA TYR A 43 2.33 -7.85 10.65
C TYR A 43 2.42 -9.34 10.36
N GLY A 44 2.12 -10.21 11.33
CA GLY A 44 2.18 -11.66 11.18
C GLY A 44 0.83 -12.26 10.84
N ILE A 45 0.77 -13.05 9.78
CA ILE A 45 -0.44 -13.77 9.40
C ILE A 45 -0.12 -15.22 9.04
N GLY A 46 -1.01 -16.13 9.43
CA GLY A 46 -1.03 -17.51 8.99
C GLY A 46 -2.33 -17.82 8.27
N ILE A 47 -2.24 -18.61 7.19
CA ILE A 47 -3.40 -19.12 6.48
C ILE A 47 -3.26 -20.64 6.40
N SER A 48 -4.26 -21.35 6.91
CA SER A 48 -4.30 -22.80 6.83
C SER A 48 -5.73 -23.25 6.58
N GLU A 49 -5.95 -23.92 5.45
CA GLU A 49 -7.28 -24.32 4.99
C GLU A 49 -8.22 -23.08 4.96
N ASN A 50 -9.29 -23.10 5.73
CA ASN A 50 -10.28 -22.02 5.83
C ASN A 50 -10.05 -21.12 7.05
N THR A 51 -8.87 -21.19 7.68
CA THR A 51 -8.55 -20.44 8.89
C THR A 51 -7.54 -19.35 8.60
N LEU A 52 -7.93 -18.11 8.93
CA LEU A 52 -7.07 -16.94 8.94
C LEU A 52 -6.62 -16.66 10.38
N SER A 53 -5.33 -16.54 10.60
CA SER A 53 -4.74 -16.25 11.91
C SER A 53 -3.93 -14.97 11.85
N LEU A 54 -4.35 -13.95 12.59
CA LEU A 54 -3.60 -12.71 12.77
C LEU A 54 -2.84 -12.77 14.08
N SER A 55 -1.51 -12.65 14.01
CA SER A 55 -0.65 -12.61 15.20
C SER A 55 -0.77 -11.26 15.90
N LEU A 56 -1.38 -11.23 17.06
CA LEU A 56 -1.63 -10.01 17.81
C LEU A 56 -0.46 -9.61 18.70
N ILE A 57 0.11 -10.58 19.44
CA ILE A 57 1.23 -10.39 20.36
C ILE A 57 2.14 -11.61 20.25
N ARG A 58 3.46 -11.39 20.29
CA ARG A 58 4.47 -12.43 20.45
C ARG A 58 5.20 -12.18 21.76
N ALA A 59 5.10 -13.13 22.68
CA ALA A 59 5.86 -13.13 23.90
C ALA A 59 7.33 -13.48 23.60
N THR A 60 8.17 -12.47 23.41
CA THR A 60 9.58 -12.64 23.12
C THR A 60 10.39 -12.58 24.43
N GLU A 61 11.26 -13.58 24.63
CA GLU A 61 12.17 -13.57 25.78
C GLU A 61 13.45 -12.76 25.51
N ARG A 62 13.77 -12.50 24.25
CA ARG A 62 14.98 -11.78 23.81
C ARG A 62 14.69 -10.89 22.60
N PRO A 63 15.31 -9.71 22.48
CA PRO A 63 16.34 -9.14 23.39
C PRO A 63 15.79 -8.56 24.69
N ASP A 64 14.49 -8.26 24.78
CA ASP A 64 13.83 -7.69 25.93
C ASP A 64 12.68 -8.60 26.40
N PRO A 65 12.83 -9.26 27.56
CA PRO A 65 11.82 -10.19 28.08
C PRO A 65 10.56 -9.50 28.59
N GLU A 66 10.56 -8.18 28.71
CA GLU A 66 9.42 -7.40 29.19
C GLU A 66 8.72 -6.60 28.08
N SER A 67 9.17 -6.72 26.83
CA SER A 67 8.72 -5.92 25.69
C SER A 67 7.21 -6.03 25.37
N ASP A 68 6.58 -7.12 25.76
CA ASP A 68 5.17 -7.42 25.54
C ASP A 68 4.33 -7.39 26.82
N ILE A 69 4.93 -7.08 27.97
CA ILE A 69 4.22 -6.95 29.25
C ILE A 69 3.53 -5.59 29.29
N GLY A 70 2.21 -5.60 29.40
CA GLY A 70 1.42 -4.39 29.53
C GLY A 70 0.09 -4.41 28.79
N LYS A 71 -0.50 -3.22 28.64
CA LYS A 71 -1.76 -3.04 27.91
C LYS A 71 -1.47 -2.74 26.45
N HIS A 72 -2.01 -3.55 25.56
CA HIS A 72 -1.90 -3.36 24.12
C HIS A 72 -3.25 -2.89 23.55
N SER A 73 -3.20 -1.97 22.60
CA SER A 73 -4.35 -1.56 21.80
C SER A 73 -4.03 -1.77 20.34
N PHE A 74 -4.94 -2.35 19.62
CA PHE A 74 -4.86 -2.55 18.17
C PHE A 74 -6.27 -2.56 17.58
N ALA A 75 -6.38 -2.17 16.33
CA ALA A 75 -7.63 -2.19 15.59
C ALA A 75 -7.47 -3.02 14.31
N TYR A 76 -8.55 -3.71 13.94
CA TYR A 76 -8.65 -4.38 12.66
C TYR A 76 -10.06 -4.29 12.09
N LEU A 77 -10.16 -4.32 10.78
CA LEU A 77 -11.41 -4.31 10.02
C LEU A 77 -11.48 -5.59 9.20
N ILE A 78 -12.62 -6.27 9.25
CA ILE A 78 -12.95 -7.40 8.36
C ILE A 78 -13.83 -6.84 7.25
N TYR A 79 -13.38 -6.97 6.00
CA TYR A 79 -14.03 -6.38 4.84
C TYR A 79 -14.34 -7.45 3.79
N PRO A 80 -15.59 -7.99 3.77
CA PRO A 80 -16.04 -8.86 2.69
C PRO A 80 -16.21 -8.05 1.40
N HIS A 81 -15.83 -8.64 0.25
CA HIS A 81 -15.93 -7.98 -1.03
C HIS A 81 -16.26 -8.97 -2.17
N SER A 82 -16.73 -8.45 -3.29
CA SER A 82 -16.94 -9.19 -4.51
C SER A 82 -15.73 -9.03 -5.45
N GLY A 83 -15.44 -10.05 -6.25
CA GLY A 83 -14.29 -10.06 -7.15
C GLY A 83 -12.94 -10.14 -6.45
N SER A 84 -11.88 -9.86 -7.18
CA SER A 84 -10.52 -9.85 -6.62
C SER A 84 -10.26 -8.64 -5.73
N ALA A 85 -9.20 -8.69 -4.91
CA ALA A 85 -8.75 -7.55 -4.09
C ALA A 85 -8.49 -6.28 -4.94
N VAL A 86 -8.06 -6.44 -6.19
CA VAL A 86 -7.82 -5.31 -7.11
C VAL A 86 -9.14 -4.71 -7.61
N ASP A 87 -10.12 -5.55 -7.95
CA ASP A 87 -11.43 -5.08 -8.42
C ASP A 87 -12.23 -4.40 -7.30
N ALA A 88 -12.06 -4.88 -6.07
CA ALA A 88 -12.66 -4.31 -4.87
C ALA A 88 -11.90 -3.09 -4.30
N HIS A 89 -10.84 -2.63 -4.97
CA HIS A 89 -10.02 -1.49 -4.54
C HIS A 89 -9.49 -1.60 -3.10
N ILE A 90 -9.14 -2.84 -2.68
CA ILE A 90 -8.71 -3.11 -1.31
C ILE A 90 -7.46 -2.27 -0.93
N ASN A 91 -6.61 -1.90 -1.86
CA ASN A 91 -5.43 -1.08 -1.59
C ASN A 91 -5.75 0.32 -1.03
N ASP A 92 -6.93 0.86 -1.27
CA ASP A 92 -7.31 2.22 -0.85
C ASP A 92 -7.76 2.24 0.62
N ILE A 93 -8.51 1.22 1.04
CA ILE A 93 -9.12 1.12 2.38
C ILE A 93 -8.10 1.19 3.54
N PRO A 94 -6.94 0.52 3.49
CA PRO A 94 -5.95 0.57 4.56
C PRO A 94 -5.37 1.97 4.81
N PHE A 95 -5.34 2.81 3.79
CA PHE A 95 -4.90 4.20 3.95
C PHE A 95 -5.95 5.00 4.71
N GLU A 96 -7.20 4.90 4.32
CA GLU A 96 -8.31 5.55 5.02
C GLU A 96 -8.41 5.09 6.48
N PHE A 97 -8.23 3.78 6.71
CA PHE A 97 -8.29 3.19 8.05
C PHE A 97 -7.14 3.66 8.98
N ASN A 98 -5.93 3.83 8.42
CA ASN A 98 -4.73 4.14 9.20
C ASN A 98 -4.36 5.64 9.21
N MET A 99 -4.94 6.45 8.34
CA MET A 99 -4.68 7.88 8.30
C MET A 99 -5.71 8.64 9.14
N GLN A 100 -5.23 9.50 10.02
CA GLN A 100 -6.09 10.47 10.67
C GLN A 100 -6.60 11.46 9.63
N LEU A 101 -7.92 11.63 9.57
CA LEU A 101 -8.53 12.67 8.73
C LEU A 101 -8.09 14.02 9.27
N THR A 102 -7.25 14.71 8.51
CA THR A 102 -6.95 16.10 8.74
C THR A 102 -7.93 16.94 7.92
N ARG A 103 -8.70 17.80 8.57
CA ARG A 103 -9.56 18.75 7.87
C ARG A 103 -8.68 19.68 7.05
N ALA A 104 -8.78 19.62 5.74
CA ALA A 104 -8.17 20.58 4.83
C ALA A 104 -9.28 21.40 4.16
N ASP A 105 -9.19 22.72 4.20
CA ASP A 105 -10.09 23.62 3.48
C ASP A 105 -9.66 23.81 2.00
N VAL A 106 -8.93 22.83 1.47
CA VAL A 106 -8.39 22.86 0.09
C VAL A 106 -8.93 21.68 -0.68
N SER A 107 -9.62 21.94 -1.79
CA SER A 107 -9.98 20.92 -2.76
C SER A 107 -8.80 20.71 -3.73
N CYS A 108 -8.22 19.52 -3.75
CA CYS A 108 -7.28 19.13 -4.80
C CYS A 108 -8.07 18.46 -5.91
N GLN A 109 -8.10 19.05 -7.11
CA GLN A 109 -8.78 18.49 -8.28
C GLN A 109 -7.87 17.59 -9.13
N ASN A 110 -6.63 17.38 -8.74
CA ASN A 110 -5.72 16.55 -9.50
C ASN A 110 -5.91 15.07 -9.11
N THR A 111 -6.65 14.36 -9.90
CA THR A 111 -6.72 12.91 -9.88
C THR A 111 -5.58 12.34 -10.73
N PHE A 112 -4.70 11.58 -10.12
CA PHE A 112 -3.66 10.85 -10.83
C PHE A 112 -4.19 9.46 -11.16
N ASP A 113 -4.97 9.34 -12.23
CA ASP A 113 -5.67 8.11 -12.60
C ASP A 113 -4.78 6.88 -12.58
N GLY A 114 -5.16 5.89 -11.77
CA GLY A 114 -4.45 4.62 -11.61
C GLY A 114 -3.22 4.66 -10.69
N MET A 115 -2.89 5.84 -10.14
CA MET A 115 -1.73 6.02 -9.27
C MET A 115 -2.15 6.50 -7.89
N PHE A 116 -1.49 5.97 -6.87
CA PHE A 116 -1.67 6.38 -5.49
C PHE A 116 -0.70 7.50 -5.12
N LEU A 117 -1.22 8.57 -4.50
CA LEU A 117 -0.42 9.69 -4.01
C LEU A 117 0.32 9.29 -2.72
N GLN A 118 1.64 9.17 -2.79
CA GLN A 118 2.48 8.84 -1.64
C GLN A 118 2.89 10.07 -0.84
N ALA A 119 3.26 11.15 -1.52
CA ALA A 119 3.69 12.38 -0.90
C ALA A 119 3.49 13.57 -1.83
N MET A 120 3.21 14.73 -1.25
CA MET A 120 3.20 16.03 -1.91
C MET A 120 3.90 17.05 -1.00
N LYS A 121 4.89 17.72 -1.53
CA LYS A 121 5.66 18.72 -0.77
C LYS A 121 6.24 19.80 -1.69
N LEU A 122 6.76 20.88 -1.13
CA LEU A 122 7.62 21.80 -1.87
C LEU A 122 9.02 21.20 -2.03
N SER A 123 9.67 21.49 -3.17
CA SER A 123 11.10 21.27 -3.35
C SER A 123 11.90 22.13 -2.34
N GLU A 124 13.16 21.76 -2.09
CA GLU A 124 14.01 22.48 -1.13
C GLU A 124 14.23 23.94 -1.51
N ASP A 125 14.32 24.22 -2.82
CA ASP A 125 14.43 25.58 -3.38
C ASP A 125 13.10 26.34 -3.43
N GLY A 126 11.97 25.65 -3.20
CA GLY A 126 10.62 26.22 -3.24
C GLY A 126 10.09 26.50 -4.65
N GLU A 127 10.80 26.11 -5.71
CA GLU A 127 10.40 26.39 -7.10
C GLU A 127 9.33 25.44 -7.63
N MET A 128 9.22 24.23 -7.07
CA MET A 128 8.33 23.18 -7.55
C MET A 128 7.48 22.60 -6.43
N VAL A 129 6.31 22.08 -6.81
CA VAL A 129 5.57 21.11 -6.02
C VAL A 129 6.02 19.73 -6.45
N VAL A 130 6.68 19.00 -5.55
CA VAL A 130 7.13 17.61 -5.76
C VAL A 130 5.99 16.69 -5.39
N VAL A 131 5.63 15.78 -6.31
CA VAL A 131 4.59 14.78 -6.12
C VAL A 131 5.17 13.40 -6.36
N ARG A 132 5.01 12.51 -5.39
CA ARG A 132 5.42 11.10 -5.50
C ARG A 132 4.21 10.20 -5.60
N LEU A 133 4.17 9.42 -6.66
CA LEU A 133 3.08 8.54 -7.03
C LEU A 133 3.56 7.09 -7.05
N SER A 134 2.67 6.15 -6.75
CA SER A 134 2.95 4.72 -6.90
C SER A 134 1.79 3.99 -7.53
N GLU A 135 2.10 3.10 -8.45
CA GLU A 135 1.15 2.12 -8.95
C GLU A 135 1.04 0.98 -7.93
N GLN A 136 -0.17 0.61 -7.53
CA GLN A 136 -0.39 -0.37 -6.44
C GLN A 136 -1.17 -1.62 -6.87
N ASN A 137 -1.72 -1.65 -8.07
CA ASN A 137 -2.63 -2.67 -8.55
C ASN A 137 -1.99 -3.65 -9.55
N GLY A 138 -0.68 -3.50 -9.82
CA GLY A 138 0.04 -4.34 -10.78
C GLY A 138 -0.34 -4.06 -12.23
N ARG A 139 -0.80 -2.85 -12.54
CA ARG A 139 -1.26 -2.43 -13.87
C ARG A 139 -0.20 -1.61 -14.62
N ARG A 140 -0.37 -1.55 -15.91
CA ARG A 140 0.35 -0.61 -16.79
C ARG A 140 -0.61 0.45 -17.25
N GLY A 141 -0.11 1.64 -17.43
CA GLY A 141 -0.94 2.73 -17.94
C GLY A 141 -0.13 3.94 -18.33
N LYS A 142 -0.84 5.04 -18.54
CA LYS A 142 -0.28 6.29 -18.98
C LYS A 142 -0.98 7.43 -18.26
N MET A 143 -0.19 8.32 -17.69
CA MET A 143 -0.67 9.58 -17.12
C MET A 143 -0.45 10.70 -18.10
N LYS A 144 -1.45 11.58 -18.25
CA LYS A 144 -1.33 12.83 -19.01
C LYS A 144 -1.53 14.00 -18.07
N PHE A 145 -0.73 15.03 -18.26
CA PHE A 145 -0.76 16.24 -17.45
C PHE A 145 -1.27 17.42 -18.30
N PRO A 146 -2.02 18.35 -17.71
CA PRO A 146 -2.50 19.55 -18.42
C PRO A 146 -1.37 20.52 -18.78
N GLN A 147 -0.20 20.35 -18.20
CA GLN A 147 1.01 21.13 -18.43
C GLN A 147 2.23 20.22 -18.37
N GLN A 148 3.36 20.71 -18.86
CA GLN A 148 4.60 19.97 -18.73
C GLN A 148 5.05 19.85 -17.27
N VAL A 149 5.51 18.66 -16.90
CA VAL A 149 6.05 18.34 -15.58
C VAL A 149 7.48 17.82 -15.72
N TYR A 150 8.32 18.07 -14.76
CA TYR A 150 9.62 17.41 -14.66
C TYR A 150 9.44 16.00 -14.11
N VAL A 151 10.01 15.00 -14.77
CA VAL A 151 10.27 13.71 -14.14
C VAL A 151 11.52 13.85 -13.29
N LEU A 152 11.43 13.39 -12.03
CA LEU A 152 12.51 13.53 -11.04
C LEU A 152 13.03 12.14 -10.65
N ASN A 153 14.30 12.07 -10.24
CA ASN A 153 14.80 10.90 -9.53
C ASN A 153 14.37 10.92 -8.04
N MET A 154 14.83 9.93 -7.26
CA MET A 154 14.49 9.84 -5.83
C MET A 154 15.12 10.96 -4.98
N LEU A 155 16.16 11.61 -5.47
CA LEU A 155 16.81 12.77 -4.86
C LEU A 155 16.22 14.10 -5.34
N GLU A 156 15.17 14.04 -6.18
CA GLU A 156 14.46 15.19 -6.74
C GLU A 156 15.26 15.98 -7.80
N ASP A 157 16.32 15.39 -8.35
CA ASP A 157 17.02 15.94 -9.51
C ASP A 157 16.14 15.85 -10.76
N LYS A 158 16.14 16.94 -11.56
CA LYS A 158 15.38 17.03 -12.82
C LYS A 158 16.00 16.12 -13.87
N LEU A 159 15.25 15.14 -14.39
CA LEU A 159 15.69 14.22 -15.43
C LEU A 159 15.28 14.72 -16.83
N TYR A 160 14.00 14.92 -17.04
CA TYR A 160 13.45 15.43 -18.30
C TYR A 160 12.08 16.06 -18.10
N LEU A 161 11.62 16.82 -19.08
CA LEU A 161 10.33 17.50 -19.10
C LEU A 161 9.36 16.77 -20.03
N THR A 162 8.11 16.56 -19.61
CA THR A 162 7.09 15.86 -20.40
C THR A 162 5.69 16.26 -19.95
N ASP A 163 4.70 16.04 -20.80
CA ASP A 163 3.28 16.12 -20.45
C ASP A 163 2.60 14.75 -20.36
N GLU A 164 3.36 13.66 -20.60
CA GLU A 164 2.87 12.30 -20.59
C GLU A 164 3.90 11.33 -20.01
N ILE A 165 3.48 10.41 -19.13
CA ILE A 165 4.35 9.39 -18.52
C ILE A 165 3.67 8.04 -18.61
N ASP A 166 4.37 7.06 -19.20
CA ASP A 166 4.00 5.65 -19.12
C ASP A 166 4.48 5.07 -17.80
N TYR A 167 3.63 4.29 -17.11
CA TYR A 167 3.98 3.61 -15.89
C TYR A 167 3.83 2.08 -15.97
N LYS A 168 4.64 1.38 -15.18
CA LYS A 168 4.70 -0.07 -15.07
C LYS A 168 4.05 -0.55 -13.76
N PRO A 169 3.76 -1.87 -13.66
CA PRO A 169 3.30 -2.47 -12.40
C PRO A 169 4.22 -2.13 -11.24
N PHE A 170 3.62 -1.64 -10.15
CA PHE A 170 4.29 -1.31 -8.89
C PHE A 170 5.39 -0.25 -9.00
N GLU A 171 5.35 0.57 -10.04
CA GLU A 171 6.33 1.64 -10.24
C GLU A 171 6.07 2.82 -9.33
N ILE A 172 7.16 3.42 -8.85
CA ILE A 172 7.14 4.68 -8.10
C ILE A 172 7.68 5.76 -9.03
N ILE A 173 6.92 6.84 -9.19
CA ILE A 173 7.25 7.97 -10.05
C ILE A 173 7.27 9.24 -9.18
N THR A 174 8.30 10.05 -9.38
CA THR A 174 8.37 11.37 -8.76
C THR A 174 8.34 12.43 -9.85
N ILE A 175 7.44 13.40 -9.70
CA ILE A 175 7.30 14.53 -10.64
C ILE A 175 7.44 15.85 -9.92
N GLY A 176 7.92 16.86 -10.63
CA GLY A 176 7.99 18.26 -10.20
C GLY A 176 7.09 19.14 -11.06
N ILE A 177 6.17 19.84 -10.44
CA ILE A 177 5.26 20.80 -11.06
C ILE A 177 5.76 22.20 -10.71
N LEU A 178 6.11 23.00 -11.72
CA LEU A 178 6.51 24.38 -11.49
C LEU A 178 5.34 25.20 -10.91
N ARG A 179 5.67 26.09 -10.01
CA ARG A 179 4.71 27.01 -9.38
C ARG A 179 4.37 28.17 -10.28
#